data_cc8625a8b550b8c2167bad444c1bad98
#
_entry.id   cc8625a8b550b8c2167bad444c1bad98
#
_cell.length_a   1.000
_cell.length_b   1.000
_cell.length_c   1.000
_cell.angle_alpha   90.00
_cell.angle_beta   90.00
_cell.angle_gamma   90.00
#
_symmetry.space_group_name_H-M   'P 1'
#
loop_
_entity.id
_entity.type
_entity.pdbx_description
1 polymer ?
#
loop_
_entity_poly.entity_id
_entity_poly.type
_entity_poly.pdbx_seq_one_letter_code
_entity_poly.pdbx_strand_id
1 'polypeptide(L)'
;MTGLHNKWEVKDHHSTLEKKNALDLLSENHIDSLDSSAHYRFKQINVIRYEDIPISNSTIRAQYLFERANHNVHTKCEESYYTFTPQQNKIGDFLSLSDQIRKEVYWRIDKNGEPLRILNEGELKESWENAKKEVLPNNEFMNSLDKEQYKKIIQAGDTEFQDMSLFIRNYRTNLFFRELFGQYLMKSPENYEFEKLQTMSNFFKDIVIEANFTYSKLKEDEKFIFIVKESELDRNKLDEIEMVKQYNKLYKPKIKYDFTEYDYKYRATMKLNKEDGLIENLTLSLTEKIKNNLICDISFDLKRIES
;
A
#
# COMPACT_ATOMS: atom_id res chain seq x y z
N MET A 1 -31.47 19.20 -0.81
CA MET A 1 -30.28 18.32 -0.53
C MET A 1 -30.37 17.18 -1.51
N THR A 2 -29.77 17.34 -2.66
CA THR A 2 -29.80 16.39 -3.77
C THR A 2 -28.36 15.90 -3.96
N GLY A 3 -28.17 14.59 -3.68
CA GLY A 3 -26.89 13.93 -3.83
C GLY A 3 -26.45 13.90 -5.29
N LEU A 4 -25.34 14.53 -5.57
CA LEU A 4 -24.61 14.37 -6.82
C LEU A 4 -23.86 13.02 -6.80
N HIS A 5 -24.54 11.99 -7.32
CA HIS A 5 -23.85 10.80 -7.79
C HIS A 5 -23.14 11.17 -9.11
N ASN A 6 -21.87 11.50 -9.02
CA ASN A 6 -21.02 11.54 -10.21
C ASN A 6 -20.79 10.12 -10.69
N LYS A 7 -21.65 9.64 -11.59
CA LYS A 7 -21.36 8.50 -12.44
C LYS A 7 -20.31 8.91 -13.45
N TRP A 8 -19.07 8.60 -13.19
CA TRP A 8 -18.04 8.55 -14.21
C TRP A 8 -18.13 7.19 -14.89
N GLU A 9 -19.02 7.08 -15.88
CA GLU A 9 -18.95 5.99 -16.86
C GLU A 9 -17.75 6.31 -17.75
N VAL A 10 -16.62 5.64 -17.49
CA VAL A 10 -15.57 5.45 -18.50
C VAL A 10 -16.26 4.63 -19.60
N LYS A 11 -16.54 5.25 -20.75
CA LYS A 11 -17.02 4.51 -21.91
C LYS A 11 -15.94 3.49 -22.25
N ASP A 12 -16.26 2.23 -21.96
CA ASP A 12 -15.49 1.08 -22.47
C ASP A 12 -15.46 1.17 -23.99
N HIS A 13 -14.44 1.80 -24.53
CA HIS A 13 -14.08 1.58 -25.91
C HIS A 13 -13.56 0.14 -25.97
N HIS A 14 -14.48 -0.77 -26.20
CA HIS A 14 -14.18 -2.13 -26.56
C HIS A 14 -13.36 -2.13 -27.87
N SER A 15 -12.04 -2.08 -27.72
CA SER A 15 -11.23 -2.78 -28.67
C SER A 15 -11.56 -4.25 -28.46
N THR A 16 -11.96 -4.96 -29.50
CA THR A 16 -12.13 -6.41 -29.56
C THR A 16 -10.78 -7.14 -29.52
N LEU A 17 -9.92 -6.77 -28.61
CA LEU A 17 -8.93 -7.65 -28.02
C LEU A 17 -9.71 -8.49 -27.02
N GLU A 18 -9.87 -9.78 -27.36
CA GLU A 18 -10.42 -10.78 -26.48
C GLU A 18 -9.87 -10.51 -25.08
N LYS A 19 -10.77 -10.19 -24.13
CA LYS A 19 -10.41 -10.13 -22.73
C LYS A 19 -9.86 -11.51 -22.40
N LYS A 20 -8.55 -11.68 -22.43
CA LYS A 20 -7.93 -12.82 -21.77
C LYS A 20 -8.45 -12.76 -20.36
N ASN A 21 -9.29 -13.72 -19.99
CA ASN A 21 -9.81 -13.81 -18.64
C ASN A 21 -8.62 -13.83 -17.67
N ALA A 22 -8.78 -13.28 -16.47
CA ALA A 22 -7.78 -13.40 -15.40
C ALA A 22 -7.27 -14.85 -15.27
N LEU A 23 -8.18 -15.84 -15.43
CA LEU A 23 -7.87 -17.25 -15.54
C LEU A 23 -6.91 -17.59 -16.68
N ASP A 24 -7.00 -16.97 -17.86
CA ASP A 24 -6.11 -17.28 -18.98
C ASP A 24 -4.69 -16.75 -18.72
N LEU A 25 -4.55 -15.56 -18.13
CA LEU A 25 -3.24 -15.04 -17.72
C LEU A 25 -2.65 -15.84 -16.55
N LEU A 26 -3.47 -16.32 -15.65
CA LEU A 26 -3.06 -17.22 -14.59
C LEU A 26 -2.78 -18.63 -15.13
N SER A 27 -3.46 -19.07 -16.23
CA SER A 27 -3.33 -20.41 -16.83
C SER A 27 -2.19 -20.56 -17.85
N GLU A 28 -1.62 -19.49 -18.39
CA GLU A 28 -0.48 -19.56 -19.34
C GLU A 28 0.75 -20.33 -18.78
N ASN A 29 0.72 -20.72 -17.50
CA ASN A 29 1.75 -21.52 -16.84
C ASN A 29 1.24 -22.82 -16.21
N HIS A 30 0.33 -23.53 -16.83
CA HIS A 30 -0.17 -24.86 -16.37
C HIS A 30 -0.92 -24.84 -15.02
N ILE A 31 -1.88 -23.94 -14.83
CA ILE A 31 -2.70 -23.93 -13.63
C ILE A 31 -4.16 -24.14 -14.00
N ASP A 32 -4.64 -25.33 -13.73
CA ASP A 32 -6.02 -25.76 -14.03
C ASP A 32 -7.06 -25.25 -13.02
N SER A 33 -6.64 -24.58 -11.92
CA SER A 33 -7.54 -24.08 -10.88
C SER A 33 -6.95 -22.92 -10.08
N LEU A 34 -7.81 -22.02 -9.61
CA LEU A 34 -7.45 -21.05 -8.56
C LEU A 34 -7.24 -21.78 -7.25
N ASP A 35 -6.12 -21.50 -6.57
CA ASP A 35 -5.87 -22.04 -5.23
C ASP A 35 -6.72 -21.30 -4.20
N SER A 36 -6.90 -19.99 -4.38
CA SER A 36 -7.65 -19.16 -3.45
C SER A 36 -8.10 -17.84 -4.06
N SER A 37 -9.24 -17.34 -3.59
CA SER A 37 -9.80 -16.03 -3.95
C SER A 37 -10.44 -15.37 -2.74
N ALA A 38 -10.31 -14.04 -2.63
CA ALA A 38 -10.95 -13.27 -1.58
C ALA A 38 -11.19 -11.82 -2.00
N HIS A 39 -12.28 -11.24 -1.54
CA HIS A 39 -12.46 -9.79 -1.54
C HIS A 39 -12.00 -9.23 -0.20
N TYR A 40 -11.19 -8.19 -0.26
CA TYR A 40 -10.66 -7.50 0.91
C TYR A 40 -11.18 -6.07 0.98
N ARG A 41 -11.60 -5.66 2.16
CA ARG A 41 -11.84 -4.26 2.46
C ARG A 41 -10.87 -3.81 3.53
N PHE A 42 -10.22 -2.66 3.33
CA PHE A 42 -9.38 -2.08 4.35
C PHE A 42 -9.72 -0.64 4.66
N LYS A 43 -9.35 -0.23 5.86
CA LYS A 43 -9.36 1.14 6.33
C LYS A 43 -8.01 1.45 6.96
N GLN A 44 -7.37 2.52 6.49
CA GLN A 44 -6.14 3.05 7.08
C GLN A 44 -6.40 4.47 7.56
N ILE A 45 -5.98 4.79 8.77
CA ILE A 45 -6.04 6.15 9.33
C ILE A 45 -4.62 6.53 9.69
N ASN A 46 -4.14 7.66 9.16
CA ASN A 46 -2.86 8.24 9.51
C ASN A 46 -3.13 9.54 10.27
N VAL A 47 -2.50 9.71 11.43
CA VAL A 47 -2.61 10.93 12.24
C VAL A 47 -1.21 11.44 12.53
N ILE A 48 -0.96 12.69 12.17
CA ILE A 48 0.30 13.38 12.51
C ILE A 48 -0.02 14.38 13.62
N ARG A 49 0.79 14.37 14.69
CA ARG A 49 0.65 15.24 15.85
C ARG A 49 1.96 15.95 16.14
N TYR A 50 1.84 17.22 16.58
CA TYR A 50 2.89 17.90 17.31
C TYR A 50 2.53 17.82 18.78
N GLU A 51 3.34 17.12 19.56
CA GLU A 51 2.98 16.73 20.93
C GLU A 51 1.62 15.98 20.90
N ASP A 52 0.62 16.48 21.63
CA ASP A 52 -0.73 15.91 21.67
C ASP A 52 -1.71 16.57 20.68
N ILE A 53 -1.24 17.56 19.88
CA ILE A 53 -2.10 18.34 18.98
C ILE A 53 -2.10 17.70 17.59
N PRO A 54 -3.21 17.13 17.11
CA PRO A 54 -3.33 16.66 15.75
C PRO A 54 -3.19 17.82 14.75
N ILE A 55 -2.26 17.71 13.82
CA ILE A 55 -2.02 18.71 12.77
C ILE A 55 -2.56 18.30 11.41
N SER A 56 -2.62 17.00 11.18
CA SER A 56 -3.27 16.45 10.00
C SER A 56 -3.71 15.02 10.25
N ASN A 57 -4.76 14.60 9.54
CA ASN A 57 -5.07 13.20 9.40
C ASN A 57 -5.48 12.87 7.95
N SER A 58 -5.31 11.62 7.60
CA SER A 58 -5.87 11.07 6.37
C SER A 58 -6.53 9.73 6.66
N THR A 59 -7.60 9.45 5.94
CA THR A 59 -8.24 8.13 5.95
C THR A 59 -8.28 7.60 4.53
N ILE A 60 -7.83 6.37 4.37
CA ILE A 60 -7.90 5.60 3.12
C ILE A 60 -8.87 4.46 3.36
N ARG A 61 -9.78 4.24 2.42
CA ARG A 61 -10.65 3.06 2.38
C ARG A 61 -10.59 2.50 0.97
N ALA A 62 -10.38 1.21 0.86
CA ALA A 62 -10.41 0.58 -0.45
C ALA A 62 -10.93 -0.85 -0.36
N GLN A 63 -11.37 -1.35 -1.50
CA GLN A 63 -11.76 -2.72 -1.71
C GLN A 63 -10.97 -3.31 -2.86
N TYR A 64 -10.49 -4.53 -2.65
CA TYR A 64 -9.69 -5.27 -3.61
C TYR A 64 -10.20 -6.70 -3.75
N LEU A 65 -10.23 -7.19 -4.98
CA LEU A 65 -10.20 -8.61 -5.26
C LEU A 65 -8.75 -9.09 -5.22
N PHE A 66 -8.53 -10.24 -4.61
CA PHE A 66 -7.28 -10.97 -4.58
C PHE A 66 -7.53 -12.40 -5.03
N GLU A 67 -6.75 -12.87 -6.00
CA GLU A 67 -6.80 -14.23 -6.51
C GLU A 67 -5.38 -14.78 -6.60
N ARG A 68 -5.20 -16.03 -6.19
CA ARG A 68 -3.92 -16.72 -6.25
C ARG A 68 -4.04 -18.07 -6.95
N ALA A 69 -3.05 -18.34 -7.79
CA ALA A 69 -2.86 -19.62 -8.43
C ALA A 69 -1.35 -19.95 -8.44
N ASN A 70 -0.92 -20.79 -7.51
CA ASN A 70 0.50 -21.10 -7.25
C ASN A 70 1.33 -19.83 -6.98
N HIS A 71 2.29 -19.53 -7.89
CA HIS A 71 3.15 -18.36 -7.83
C HIS A 71 2.61 -17.14 -8.59
N ASN A 72 1.41 -17.20 -9.10
CA ASN A 72 0.76 -16.07 -9.76
C ASN A 72 -0.33 -15.50 -8.85
N VAL A 73 -0.39 -14.18 -8.79
CA VAL A 73 -1.39 -13.45 -8.01
C VAL A 73 -2.01 -12.39 -8.92
N HIS A 74 -3.32 -12.26 -8.83
CA HIS A 74 -4.07 -11.16 -9.41
C HIS A 74 -4.62 -10.28 -8.29
N THR A 75 -4.43 -8.97 -8.42
CA THR A 75 -5.04 -7.98 -7.54
C THR A 75 -5.79 -6.96 -8.36
N LYS A 76 -7.03 -6.66 -7.95
CA LYS A 76 -7.87 -5.68 -8.62
C LYS A 76 -8.45 -4.70 -7.62
N CYS A 77 -8.13 -3.42 -7.79
CA CYS A 77 -8.77 -2.34 -7.03
C CYS A 77 -10.21 -2.17 -7.54
N GLU A 78 -11.19 -2.49 -6.72
CA GLU A 78 -12.61 -2.31 -7.07
C GLU A 78 -13.05 -0.89 -6.78
N GLU A 79 -12.65 -0.35 -5.62
CA GLU A 79 -12.91 1.03 -5.22
C GLU A 79 -11.84 1.54 -4.26
N SER A 80 -11.59 2.85 -4.27
CA SER A 80 -10.73 3.52 -3.28
C SER A 80 -11.20 4.94 -3.01
N TYR A 81 -11.07 5.37 -1.73
CA TYR A 81 -11.48 6.69 -1.26
C TYR A 81 -10.44 7.24 -0.30
N TYR A 82 -10.08 8.50 -0.52
CA TYR A 82 -9.11 9.23 0.29
C TYR A 82 -9.77 10.46 0.89
N THR A 83 -9.65 10.64 2.19
CA THR A 83 -10.11 11.85 2.89
C THR A 83 -8.99 12.42 3.75
N PHE A 84 -8.94 13.74 3.85
CA PHE A 84 -7.91 14.47 4.57
C PHE A 84 -8.51 15.50 5.53
N THR A 85 -7.82 15.76 6.61
CA THR A 85 -8.08 16.89 7.52
C THR A 85 -6.75 17.63 7.72
N PRO A 86 -6.63 18.91 7.36
CA PRO A 86 -7.61 19.74 6.68
C PRO A 86 -8.10 19.16 5.35
N GLN A 87 -9.32 19.50 4.96
CA GLN A 87 -9.98 18.93 3.78
C GLN A 87 -9.23 19.27 2.48
N GLN A 88 -8.93 18.24 1.69
CA GLN A 88 -8.21 18.34 0.41
C GLN A 88 -8.84 17.39 -0.62
N ASN A 89 -10.08 17.62 -0.97
CA ASN A 89 -10.86 16.73 -1.85
C ASN A 89 -10.17 16.46 -3.18
N LYS A 90 -9.64 17.50 -3.84
CA LYS A 90 -8.97 17.36 -5.15
C LYS A 90 -7.79 16.38 -5.10
N ILE A 91 -7.04 16.36 -4.01
CA ILE A 91 -5.96 15.39 -3.81
C ILE A 91 -6.53 14.00 -3.61
N GLY A 92 -7.61 13.87 -2.81
CA GLY A 92 -8.28 12.59 -2.60
C GLY A 92 -8.78 11.98 -3.90
N ASP A 93 -9.45 12.79 -4.72
CA ASP A 93 -9.98 12.37 -6.03
C ASP A 93 -8.84 11.97 -6.99
N PHE A 94 -7.74 12.70 -6.99
CA PHE A 94 -6.54 12.37 -7.77
C PHE A 94 -5.91 11.04 -7.34
N LEU A 95 -5.81 10.77 -6.04
CA LEU A 95 -5.27 9.51 -5.53
C LEU A 95 -6.18 8.32 -5.89
N SER A 96 -7.50 8.48 -5.77
CA SER A 96 -8.46 7.47 -6.22
C SER A 96 -8.35 7.20 -7.72
N LEU A 97 -8.18 8.25 -8.52
CA LEU A 97 -7.90 8.12 -9.95
C LEU A 97 -6.59 7.37 -10.22
N SER A 98 -5.54 7.66 -9.46
CA SER A 98 -4.25 6.97 -9.54
C SER A 98 -4.38 5.47 -9.32
N ASP A 99 -5.22 5.06 -8.36
CA ASP A 99 -5.53 3.64 -8.13
C ASP A 99 -6.30 3.02 -9.30
N GLN A 100 -7.19 3.77 -9.95
CA GLN A 100 -7.91 3.28 -11.13
C GLN A 100 -7.00 3.10 -12.35
N ILE A 101 -5.94 3.91 -12.51
CA ILE A 101 -4.93 3.70 -13.55
C ILE A 101 -4.19 2.38 -13.34
N ARG A 102 -3.98 1.98 -12.08
CA ARG A 102 -3.33 0.74 -11.64
C ARG A 102 -4.33 -0.33 -11.23
N LYS A 103 -5.55 -0.28 -11.78
CA LYS A 103 -6.70 -1.04 -11.29
C LYS A 103 -6.45 -2.53 -11.17
N GLU A 104 -5.81 -3.14 -12.17
CA GLU A 104 -5.56 -4.57 -12.25
C GLU A 104 -4.07 -4.84 -12.40
N VAL A 105 -3.51 -5.64 -11.50
CA VAL A 105 -2.10 -6.02 -11.54
C VAL A 105 -1.98 -7.54 -11.39
N TYR A 106 -1.25 -8.14 -12.33
CA TYR A 106 -0.92 -9.56 -12.31
C TYR A 106 0.54 -9.72 -11.90
N TRP A 107 0.75 -10.45 -10.82
CA TRP A 107 2.04 -10.61 -10.19
C TRP A 107 2.59 -12.00 -10.36
N ARG A 108 3.88 -12.13 -10.57
CA ARG A 108 4.64 -13.33 -10.26
C ARG A 108 5.28 -13.14 -8.90
N ILE A 109 5.01 -14.05 -7.96
CA ILE A 109 5.62 -14.06 -6.64
C ILE A 109 6.71 -15.14 -6.56
N ASP A 110 7.66 -14.95 -5.66
CA ASP A 110 8.71 -15.92 -5.38
C ASP A 110 8.23 -17.00 -4.38
N LYS A 111 9.14 -17.89 -4.01
CA LYS A 111 8.90 -18.95 -3.02
C LYS A 111 8.61 -18.44 -1.59
N ASN A 112 8.83 -17.17 -1.34
CA ASN A 112 8.55 -16.51 -0.07
C ASN A 112 7.27 -15.66 -0.12
N GLY A 113 6.53 -15.67 -1.24
CA GLY A 113 5.33 -14.87 -1.42
C GLY A 113 5.60 -13.42 -1.81
N GLU A 114 6.86 -13.06 -2.09
CA GLU A 114 7.24 -11.69 -2.43
C GLU A 114 7.04 -11.41 -3.92
N PRO A 115 6.51 -10.23 -4.31
CA PRO A 115 6.38 -9.83 -5.70
C PRO A 115 7.74 -9.80 -6.41
N LEU A 116 7.87 -10.58 -7.48
CA LEU A 116 9.08 -10.71 -8.27
C LEU A 116 9.00 -9.90 -9.57
N ARG A 117 7.86 -9.97 -10.25
CA ARG A 117 7.63 -9.22 -11.48
C ARG A 117 6.14 -9.03 -11.76
N ILE A 118 5.84 -8.08 -12.65
CA ILE A 118 4.50 -7.80 -13.20
C ILE A 118 4.32 -8.61 -14.50
N LEU A 119 3.16 -9.25 -14.65
CA LEU A 119 2.85 -10.06 -15.84
C LEU A 119 2.11 -9.27 -16.93
N ASN A 120 1.35 -8.24 -16.54
CA ASN A 120 0.59 -7.37 -17.45
C ASN A 120 1.22 -5.97 -17.61
N GLU A 121 2.53 -5.91 -17.70
CA GLU A 121 3.30 -4.67 -17.84
C GLU A 121 2.83 -3.79 -19.01
N GLY A 122 2.52 -4.42 -20.18
CA GLY A 122 2.05 -3.71 -21.35
C GLY A 122 0.73 -2.96 -21.13
N GLU A 123 -0.21 -3.62 -20.48
CA GLU A 123 -1.53 -3.04 -20.15
C GLU A 123 -1.42 -1.87 -19.17
N LEU A 124 -0.56 -2.00 -18.17
CA LEU A 124 -0.31 -0.91 -17.22
C LEU A 124 0.32 0.31 -17.89
N LYS A 125 1.28 0.09 -18.80
CA LYS A 125 1.88 1.18 -19.59
C LYS A 125 0.85 1.87 -20.48
N GLU A 126 0.00 1.09 -21.15
CA GLU A 126 -1.08 1.62 -21.97
C GLU A 126 -2.09 2.43 -21.13
N SER A 127 -2.49 1.91 -19.96
CA SER A 127 -3.38 2.62 -19.02
C SER A 127 -2.79 3.98 -18.61
N TRP A 128 -1.49 4.04 -18.32
CA TRP A 128 -0.80 5.29 -18.01
C TRP A 128 -0.77 6.25 -19.20
N GLU A 129 -0.44 5.77 -20.40
CA GLU A 129 -0.43 6.60 -21.61
C GLU A 129 -1.82 7.18 -21.91
N ASN A 130 -2.89 6.39 -21.75
CA ASN A 130 -4.26 6.84 -21.92
C ASN A 130 -4.64 7.87 -20.85
N ALA A 131 -4.25 7.64 -19.58
CA ALA A 131 -4.50 8.59 -18.51
C ALA A 131 -3.83 9.95 -18.78
N LYS A 132 -2.59 9.98 -19.26
CA LYS A 132 -1.89 11.22 -19.63
C LYS A 132 -2.62 12.02 -20.71
N LYS A 133 -3.22 11.34 -21.68
CA LYS A 133 -3.88 11.98 -22.81
C LYS A 133 -5.31 12.44 -22.50
N GLU A 134 -6.07 11.64 -21.78
CA GLU A 134 -7.51 11.81 -21.67
C GLU A 134 -7.98 12.23 -20.27
N VAL A 135 -7.31 11.76 -19.21
CA VAL A 135 -7.81 11.88 -17.84
C VAL A 135 -7.12 12.99 -17.05
N LEU A 136 -5.78 12.97 -17.01
CA LEU A 136 -5.00 13.93 -16.22
C LEU A 136 -5.19 15.39 -16.67
N PRO A 137 -5.32 15.70 -18.00
CA PRO A 137 -5.59 17.07 -18.42
C PRO A 137 -6.92 17.64 -17.94
N ASN A 138 -7.87 16.77 -17.60
CA ASN A 138 -9.20 17.15 -17.11
C ASN A 138 -9.35 17.03 -15.59
N ASN A 139 -8.31 16.60 -14.88
CA ASN A 139 -8.37 16.42 -13.43
C ASN A 139 -8.19 17.76 -12.70
N GLU A 140 -9.06 18.05 -11.74
CA GLU A 140 -9.06 19.33 -11.03
C GLU A 140 -7.81 19.58 -10.20
N PHE A 141 -7.23 18.53 -9.58
CA PHE A 141 -5.98 18.66 -8.85
C PHE A 141 -4.84 18.99 -9.80
N MET A 142 -4.69 18.25 -10.89
CA MET A 142 -3.65 18.49 -11.90
C MET A 142 -3.74 19.90 -12.48
N ASN A 143 -4.97 20.41 -12.74
CA ASN A 143 -5.21 21.74 -13.24
C ASN A 143 -4.94 22.86 -12.22
N SER A 144 -4.88 22.54 -10.94
CA SER A 144 -4.52 23.49 -9.87
C SER A 144 -3.02 23.67 -9.66
N LEU A 145 -2.20 22.82 -10.30
CA LEU A 145 -0.74 22.84 -10.17
C LEU A 145 -0.11 23.88 -11.12
N ASP A 146 1.05 24.40 -10.72
CA ASP A 146 1.90 25.11 -11.68
C ASP A 146 2.52 24.15 -12.69
N LYS A 147 3.08 24.70 -13.78
CA LYS A 147 3.65 23.90 -14.87
C LYS A 147 4.78 22.97 -14.41
N GLU A 148 5.57 23.37 -13.43
CA GLU A 148 6.70 22.59 -12.95
C GLU A 148 6.23 21.43 -12.07
N GLN A 149 5.27 21.68 -11.20
CA GLN A 149 4.63 20.66 -10.36
C GLN A 149 3.90 19.62 -11.24
N TYR A 150 3.12 20.08 -12.21
CA TYR A 150 2.46 19.20 -13.19
C TYR A 150 3.48 18.28 -13.89
N LYS A 151 4.56 18.89 -14.43
CA LYS A 151 5.62 18.14 -15.11
C LYS A 151 6.28 17.10 -14.19
N LYS A 152 6.53 17.43 -12.92
CA LYS A 152 7.09 16.49 -11.94
C LYS A 152 6.22 15.28 -11.70
N ILE A 153 4.89 15.46 -11.61
CA ILE A 153 3.96 14.34 -11.44
C ILE A 153 3.97 13.44 -12.68
N ILE A 154 3.91 14.03 -13.88
CA ILE A 154 4.00 13.24 -15.12
C ILE A 154 5.32 12.46 -15.20
N GLN A 155 6.44 13.11 -14.91
CA GLN A 155 7.75 12.44 -14.92
C GLN A 155 7.84 11.31 -13.88
N ALA A 156 7.27 11.50 -12.70
CA ALA A 156 7.24 10.47 -11.68
C ALA A 156 6.44 9.24 -12.16
N GLY A 157 5.28 9.47 -12.76
CA GLY A 157 4.48 8.40 -13.37
C GLY A 157 5.20 7.73 -14.55
N ASP A 158 5.77 8.52 -15.47
CA ASP A 158 6.54 7.97 -16.59
C ASP A 158 7.67 7.06 -16.09
N THR A 159 8.39 7.49 -15.05
CA THR A 159 9.46 6.69 -14.44
C THR A 159 8.92 5.41 -13.82
N GLU A 160 7.83 5.48 -13.07
CA GLU A 160 7.24 4.32 -12.40
C GLU A 160 6.72 3.29 -13.41
N PHE A 161 5.97 3.71 -14.43
CA PHE A 161 5.39 2.79 -15.42
C PHE A 161 6.40 2.31 -16.46
N GLN A 162 7.55 2.96 -16.60
CA GLN A 162 8.67 2.47 -17.41
C GLN A 162 9.54 1.46 -16.68
N ASP A 163 9.75 1.67 -15.39
CA ASP A 163 10.56 0.81 -14.52
C ASP A 163 9.66 -0.03 -13.58
N MET A 164 9.34 -1.26 -14.00
CA MET A 164 8.51 -2.16 -13.21
C MET A 164 9.17 -2.58 -11.88
N SER A 165 10.48 -2.45 -11.74
CA SER A 165 11.13 -2.69 -10.46
C SER A 165 10.81 -1.57 -9.45
N LEU A 166 10.73 -0.33 -9.92
CA LEU A 166 10.27 0.81 -9.14
C LEU A 166 8.78 0.68 -8.79
N PHE A 167 7.96 0.25 -9.75
CA PHE A 167 6.54 -0.01 -9.53
C PHE A 167 6.34 -1.03 -8.41
N ILE A 168 7.01 -2.19 -8.46
CA ILE A 168 6.97 -3.22 -7.42
C ILE A 168 7.43 -2.65 -6.07
N ARG A 169 8.52 -1.90 -6.04
CA ARG A 169 9.04 -1.27 -4.82
C ARG A 169 8.01 -0.32 -4.20
N ASN A 170 7.33 0.50 -5.00
CA ASN A 170 6.30 1.40 -4.51
C ASN A 170 5.10 0.64 -3.91
N TYR A 171 4.69 -0.46 -4.53
CA TYR A 171 3.66 -1.32 -3.96
C TYR A 171 4.07 -1.94 -2.61
N ARG A 172 5.32 -2.36 -2.46
CA ARG A 172 5.84 -2.90 -1.20
C ARG A 172 5.83 -1.89 -0.05
N THR A 173 5.85 -0.59 -0.34
CA THR A 173 5.72 0.46 0.70
C THR A 173 4.28 0.68 1.14
N ASN A 174 3.29 0.25 0.36
CA ASN A 174 1.88 0.32 0.72
C ASN A 174 1.53 -0.77 1.74
N LEU A 175 0.91 -0.39 2.86
CA LEU A 175 0.60 -1.32 3.95
C LEU A 175 -0.29 -2.49 3.50
N PHE A 176 -1.30 -2.24 2.68
CA PHE A 176 -2.18 -3.28 2.18
C PHE A 176 -1.39 -4.37 1.44
N PHE A 177 -0.58 -3.98 0.46
CA PHE A 177 0.18 -4.94 -0.33
C PHE A 177 1.30 -5.59 0.47
N ARG A 178 1.93 -4.86 1.39
CA ARG A 178 2.95 -5.41 2.27
C ARG A 178 2.41 -6.50 3.18
N GLU A 179 1.18 -6.33 3.69
CA GLU A 179 0.55 -7.34 4.53
C GLU A 179 -0.16 -8.44 3.73
N LEU A 180 -0.50 -8.17 2.48
CA LEU A 180 -1.12 -9.15 1.60
C LEU A 180 -0.11 -10.14 1.03
N PHE A 181 1.10 -9.66 0.69
CA PHE A 181 2.21 -10.47 0.25
C PHE A 181 3.12 -10.83 1.43
N GLY A 182 3.78 -11.98 1.37
CA GLY A 182 4.72 -12.39 2.40
C GLY A 182 4.76 -13.90 2.60
N GLN A 183 5.57 -14.32 3.54
CA GLN A 183 5.89 -15.73 3.77
C GLN A 183 4.66 -16.61 4.03
N TYR A 184 3.64 -16.07 4.69
CA TYR A 184 2.43 -16.83 5.01
C TYR A 184 1.65 -17.30 3.77
N LEU A 185 1.79 -16.61 2.64
CA LEU A 185 1.16 -17.05 1.38
C LEU A 185 1.74 -18.35 0.84
N MET A 186 3.00 -18.66 1.15
CA MET A 186 3.77 -19.75 0.54
C MET A 186 4.26 -20.80 1.55
N LYS A 187 4.21 -20.46 2.83
CA LYS A 187 4.72 -21.33 3.89
C LYS A 187 3.64 -21.62 4.92
N SER A 188 3.78 -22.78 5.56
CA SER A 188 3.01 -23.06 6.77
C SER A 188 3.34 -22.05 7.87
N PRO A 189 2.36 -21.55 8.61
CA PRO A 189 2.57 -20.57 9.69
C PRO A 189 3.57 -21.01 10.79
N GLU A 190 3.82 -22.28 10.88
CA GLU A 190 4.78 -22.86 11.84
C GLU A 190 6.26 -22.58 11.46
N ASN A 191 6.49 -22.19 10.20
CA ASN A 191 7.81 -21.96 9.64
C ASN A 191 8.13 -20.48 9.41
N TYR A 192 7.44 -19.57 10.10
CA TYR A 192 7.77 -18.16 10.00
C TYR A 192 9.07 -17.87 10.72
N GLU A 193 10.04 -17.51 9.91
CA GLU A 193 11.32 -17.02 10.36
C GLU A 193 11.29 -15.48 10.48
N PHE A 194 12.32 -14.98 11.11
CA PHE A 194 12.62 -13.56 11.20
C PHE A 194 12.67 -12.88 9.81
N GLU A 195 12.01 -11.74 9.69
CA GLU A 195 11.96 -10.92 8.46
C GLU A 195 12.62 -9.56 8.72
N LYS A 196 13.46 -9.12 7.81
CA LYS A 196 13.97 -7.75 7.80
C LYS A 196 13.09 -6.89 6.91
N LEU A 197 12.59 -5.80 7.46
CA LEU A 197 11.85 -4.80 6.69
C LEU A 197 12.72 -3.57 6.50
N GLN A 198 12.70 -3.04 5.28
CA GLN A 198 13.09 -1.67 4.97
C GLN A 198 11.85 -0.88 4.60
N THR A 199 11.59 0.21 5.28
CA THR A 199 10.48 1.13 4.98
C THR A 199 10.97 2.57 4.98
N MET A 200 10.25 3.45 4.29
CA MET A 200 10.56 4.87 4.30
C MET A 200 9.98 5.53 5.56
N SER A 201 10.73 6.48 6.12
CA SER A 201 10.22 7.32 7.20
C SER A 201 9.01 8.15 6.73
N ASN A 202 8.01 8.29 7.60
CA ASN A 202 6.87 9.21 7.36
C ASN A 202 7.24 10.68 7.62
N PHE A 203 8.38 10.94 8.25
CA PHE A 203 8.80 12.29 8.62
C PHE A 203 9.94 12.82 7.77
N PHE A 204 10.85 11.94 7.34
CA PHE A 204 12.10 12.34 6.72
C PHE A 204 12.20 11.83 5.30
N LYS A 205 12.50 12.73 4.39
CA LYS A 205 12.66 12.41 2.99
C LYS A 205 13.90 11.53 2.79
N ASP A 206 13.75 10.47 1.99
CA ASP A 206 14.82 9.56 1.59
C ASP A 206 15.53 8.84 2.77
N ILE A 207 14.93 8.85 3.96
CA ILE A 207 15.40 8.07 5.12
C ILE A 207 14.73 6.72 5.14
N VAL A 208 15.55 5.69 5.09
CA VAL A 208 15.12 4.28 5.21
C VAL A 208 15.18 3.85 6.67
N ILE A 209 14.10 3.29 7.16
CA ILE A 209 14.01 2.67 8.48
C ILE A 209 14.16 1.16 8.31
N GLU A 210 15.16 0.60 8.97
CA GLU A 210 15.33 -0.86 9.04
C GLU A 210 14.78 -1.38 10.37
N ALA A 211 13.93 -2.38 10.28
CA ALA A 211 13.35 -3.05 11.44
C ALA A 211 13.37 -4.56 11.25
N ASN A 212 13.52 -5.27 12.35
CA ASN A 212 13.45 -6.71 12.40
C ASN A 212 12.05 -7.13 12.84
N PHE A 213 11.37 -7.96 12.07
CA PHE A 213 10.07 -8.49 12.46
C PHE A 213 10.21 -9.86 13.09
N THR A 214 9.46 -10.06 14.16
CA THR A 214 9.25 -11.36 14.77
C THR A 214 7.79 -11.75 14.64
N TYR A 215 7.55 -13.03 14.38
CA TYR A 215 6.22 -13.61 14.30
C TYR A 215 6.00 -14.53 15.51
N SER A 216 4.84 -14.41 16.13
CA SER A 216 4.45 -15.27 17.27
C SER A 216 3.06 -15.82 17.03
N LYS A 217 2.91 -17.15 17.09
CA LYS A 217 1.61 -17.79 17.07
C LYS A 217 0.96 -17.63 18.45
N LEU A 218 -0.17 -16.90 18.52
CA LEU A 218 -0.93 -16.70 19.74
C LEU A 218 -1.80 -17.89 20.11
N LYS A 219 -2.53 -18.38 19.11
CA LYS A 219 -3.41 -19.54 19.23
C LYS A 219 -3.71 -20.11 17.86
N GLU A 220 -4.25 -21.31 17.87
CA GLU A 220 -4.72 -22.02 16.70
C GLU A 220 -6.00 -22.75 17.07
N ASP A 221 -6.96 -22.78 16.16
CA ASP A 221 -8.17 -23.61 16.25
C ASP A 221 -8.31 -24.46 14.98
N GLU A 222 -9.44 -25.13 14.78
CA GLU A 222 -9.67 -26.01 13.63
C GLU A 222 -9.56 -25.28 12.28
N LYS A 223 -10.01 -24.01 12.22
CA LYS A 223 -10.13 -23.22 10.98
C LYS A 223 -9.07 -22.14 10.85
N PHE A 224 -8.57 -21.61 11.95
CA PHE A 224 -7.76 -20.39 11.93
C PHE A 224 -6.50 -20.47 12.75
N ILE A 225 -5.51 -19.69 12.31
CA ILE A 225 -4.28 -19.44 13.04
C ILE A 225 -4.22 -17.95 13.35
N PHE A 226 -3.89 -17.61 14.60
CA PHE A 226 -3.73 -16.24 15.06
C PHE A 226 -2.25 -15.93 15.27
N ILE A 227 -1.76 -14.92 14.57
CA ILE A 227 -0.35 -14.53 14.57
C ILE A 227 -0.24 -13.08 15.01
N VAL A 228 0.80 -12.78 15.78
CA VAL A 228 1.28 -11.43 16.01
C VAL A 228 2.60 -11.24 15.28
N LYS A 229 2.72 -10.12 14.58
CA LYS A 229 3.92 -9.63 13.93
C LYS A 229 4.32 -8.33 14.64
N GLU A 230 5.53 -8.26 15.17
CA GLU A 230 6.05 -7.10 15.89
C GLU A 230 7.40 -6.70 15.34
N SER A 231 7.69 -5.40 15.35
CA SER A 231 8.98 -4.87 14.91
C SER A 231 9.89 -4.53 16.07
N GLU A 232 11.18 -4.74 15.84
CA GLU A 232 12.27 -4.17 16.61
C GLU A 232 13.14 -3.30 15.71
N LEU A 233 13.27 -2.01 16.06
CA LEU A 233 14.04 -1.04 15.29
C LEU A 233 15.54 -1.37 15.34
N ASP A 234 16.18 -1.49 14.18
CA ASP A 234 17.65 -1.59 14.10
C ASP A 234 18.28 -0.19 14.23
N ARG A 235 18.57 0.21 15.47
CA ARG A 235 19.16 1.53 15.76
C ARG A 235 20.51 1.74 15.12
N ASN A 236 21.28 0.68 14.82
CA ASN A 236 22.62 0.80 14.22
C ASN A 236 22.55 1.18 12.74
N LYS A 237 21.37 1.09 12.12
CA LYS A 237 21.12 1.43 10.72
C LYS A 237 20.45 2.79 10.53
N LEU A 238 20.15 3.50 11.60
CA LEU A 238 19.54 4.83 11.51
C LEU A 238 20.57 5.86 11.07
N ASP A 239 20.20 6.66 10.06
CA ASP A 239 20.93 7.87 9.71
C ASP A 239 20.46 9.04 10.61
N GLU A 240 20.83 8.97 11.90
CA GLU A 240 20.44 10.00 12.87
C GLU A 240 21.00 11.39 12.50
N ILE A 241 22.14 11.47 11.83
CA ILE A 241 22.73 12.74 11.42
C ILE A 241 21.81 13.46 10.44
N GLU A 242 21.37 12.75 9.40
CA GLU A 242 20.44 13.32 8.41
C GLU A 242 19.06 13.56 9.01
N MET A 243 18.58 12.68 9.90
CA MET A 243 17.32 12.90 10.65
C MET A 243 17.36 14.19 11.44
N VAL A 244 18.40 14.44 12.23
CA VAL A 244 18.60 15.69 13.02
C VAL A 244 18.64 16.91 12.11
N LYS A 245 19.33 16.82 11.00
CA LYS A 245 19.43 17.91 10.02
C LYS A 245 18.06 18.25 9.42
N GLN A 246 17.33 17.25 8.95
CA GLN A 246 15.97 17.45 8.40
C GLN A 246 14.99 17.94 9.47
N TYR A 247 15.05 17.39 10.69
CA TYR A 247 14.23 17.84 11.81
C TYR A 247 14.45 19.31 12.13
N ASN A 248 15.71 19.73 12.25
CA ASN A 248 16.06 21.13 12.54
C ASN A 248 15.56 22.07 11.43
N LYS A 249 15.56 21.64 10.19
CA LYS A 249 15.08 22.42 9.04
C LYS A 249 13.55 22.48 8.94
N LEU A 250 12.86 21.37 9.14
CA LEU A 250 11.44 21.22 8.81
C LEU A 250 10.50 21.41 10.01
N TYR A 251 10.91 20.93 11.19
CA TYR A 251 10.04 20.79 12.36
C TYR A 251 10.42 21.72 13.51
N LYS A 252 11.70 21.83 13.85
CA LYS A 252 12.17 22.68 14.96
C LYS A 252 11.68 24.13 14.91
N PRO A 253 11.57 24.81 13.73
CA PRO A 253 11.03 26.17 13.68
C PRO A 253 9.57 26.29 14.15
N LYS A 254 8.80 25.21 14.07
CA LYS A 254 7.40 25.13 14.47
C LYS A 254 7.24 24.59 15.88
N ILE A 255 7.91 23.48 16.20
CA ILE A 255 7.81 22.75 17.47
C ILE A 255 8.62 23.43 18.57
N LYS A 256 9.75 24.08 18.21
CA LYS A 256 10.68 24.77 19.11
C LYS A 256 11.49 23.88 20.07
N TYR A 257 11.28 22.56 20.05
CA TYR A 257 12.09 21.60 20.80
C TYR A 257 13.17 20.98 19.92
N ASP A 258 14.23 20.51 20.54
CA ASP A 258 15.32 19.83 19.86
C ASP A 258 14.91 18.39 19.49
N PHE A 259 15.56 17.86 18.48
CA PHE A 259 15.51 16.43 18.19
C PHE A 259 16.01 15.66 19.43
N THR A 260 15.30 14.62 19.78
CA THR A 260 15.67 13.79 20.90
C THR A 260 15.83 12.36 20.46
N GLU A 261 14.95 11.47 20.87
CA GLU A 261 14.99 10.05 20.55
C GLU A 261 14.00 9.74 19.44
N TYR A 262 14.49 9.02 18.43
CA TYR A 262 13.64 8.45 17.39
C TYR A 262 13.20 7.04 17.78
N ASP A 263 11.94 6.70 17.51
CA ASP A 263 11.38 5.37 17.74
C ASP A 263 10.41 4.99 16.62
N TYR A 264 10.41 3.71 16.28
CA TYR A 264 9.51 3.11 15.30
C TYR A 264 8.96 1.82 15.87
N LYS A 265 7.64 1.72 15.97
CA LYS A 265 6.94 0.54 16.47
C LYS A 265 5.87 0.10 15.50
N TYR A 266 5.89 -1.15 15.18
CA TYR A 266 4.90 -1.80 14.36
C TYR A 266 4.39 -3.03 15.07
N ARG A 267 3.07 -3.19 15.12
CA ARG A 267 2.42 -4.38 15.64
C ARG A 267 1.21 -4.71 14.80
N ALA A 268 1.16 -5.91 14.26
CA ALA A 268 -0.01 -6.46 13.58
C ALA A 268 -0.49 -7.73 14.28
N THR A 269 -1.80 -7.89 14.34
CA THR A 269 -2.46 -9.15 14.71
C THR A 269 -3.26 -9.61 13.52
N MET A 270 -2.98 -10.81 13.04
CA MET A 270 -3.65 -11.39 11.89
C MET A 270 -4.30 -12.73 12.23
N LYS A 271 -5.44 -12.98 11.61
CA LYS A 271 -6.15 -14.25 11.62
C LYS A 271 -6.08 -14.83 10.23
N LEU A 272 -5.42 -15.97 10.07
CA LEU A 272 -5.25 -16.68 8.81
C LEU A 272 -6.22 -17.85 8.74
N ASN A 273 -6.84 -18.05 7.59
CA ASN A 273 -7.63 -19.24 7.30
C ASN A 273 -6.69 -20.38 6.94
N LYS A 274 -6.87 -21.56 7.56
CA LYS A 274 -6.01 -22.73 7.34
C LYS A 274 -6.30 -23.43 6.02
N GLU A 275 -7.50 -23.29 5.49
CA GLU A 275 -7.93 -23.97 4.26
C GLU A 275 -7.27 -23.38 3.01
N ASP A 276 -7.27 -22.05 2.91
CA ASP A 276 -6.75 -21.33 1.74
C ASP A 276 -5.50 -20.51 2.02
N GLY A 277 -5.05 -20.44 3.27
CA GLY A 277 -3.86 -19.68 3.69
C GLY A 277 -4.02 -18.16 3.63
N LEU A 278 -5.23 -17.64 3.42
CA LEU A 278 -5.48 -16.22 3.28
C LEU A 278 -5.80 -15.54 4.60
N ILE A 279 -5.55 -14.23 4.65
CA ILE A 279 -5.92 -13.39 5.79
C ILE A 279 -7.44 -13.31 5.88
N GLU A 280 -8.00 -13.65 7.02
CA GLU A 280 -9.42 -13.44 7.34
C GLU A 280 -9.66 -12.02 7.87
N ASN A 281 -8.81 -11.58 8.79
CA ASN A 281 -8.72 -10.20 9.22
C ASN A 281 -7.32 -9.88 9.74
N LEU A 282 -6.99 -8.59 9.70
CA LEU A 282 -5.75 -8.05 10.26
C LEU A 282 -6.00 -6.68 10.85
N THR A 283 -5.49 -6.45 12.04
CA THR A 283 -5.40 -5.12 12.66
C THR A 283 -3.94 -4.77 12.88
N LEU A 284 -3.56 -3.54 12.54
CA LEU A 284 -2.19 -3.08 12.63
C LEU A 284 -2.14 -1.69 13.24
N SER A 285 -1.17 -1.49 14.09
CA SER A 285 -0.73 -0.18 14.58
C SER A 285 0.73 0.04 14.24
N LEU A 286 1.03 1.21 13.68
CA LEU A 286 2.38 1.67 13.42
C LEU A 286 2.51 3.05 14.04
N THR A 287 3.53 3.24 14.86
CA THR A 287 3.88 4.54 15.44
C THR A 287 5.32 4.86 15.08
N GLU A 288 5.52 5.98 14.43
CA GLU A 288 6.82 6.60 14.22
C GLU A 288 6.86 7.90 15.02
N LYS A 289 7.89 8.11 15.81
CA LYS A 289 7.93 9.29 16.69
C LYS A 289 9.33 9.80 16.99
N ILE A 290 9.37 11.10 17.24
CA ILE A 290 10.53 11.77 17.83
C ILE A 290 10.11 12.12 19.26
N LYS A 291 10.31 11.18 20.20
CA LYS A 291 9.84 11.22 21.58
C LYS A 291 8.40 11.77 21.67
N ASN A 292 8.20 12.92 22.31
CA ASN A 292 6.89 13.56 22.45
C ASN A 292 6.68 14.72 21.48
N ASN A 293 7.66 15.02 20.61
CA ASN A 293 7.63 16.23 19.80
C ASN A 293 6.81 16.07 18.52
N LEU A 294 7.03 14.95 17.82
CA LEU A 294 6.41 14.67 16.54
C LEU A 294 6.02 13.19 16.52
N ILE A 295 4.77 12.91 16.23
CA ILE A 295 4.22 11.56 16.26
C ILE A 295 3.40 11.34 14.99
N CYS A 296 3.67 10.23 14.30
CA CYS A 296 2.82 9.69 13.24
C CYS A 296 2.26 8.35 13.71
N ASP A 297 0.96 8.30 13.92
CA ASP A 297 0.26 7.06 14.20
C ASP A 297 -0.52 6.62 12.98
N ILE A 298 -0.37 5.36 12.64
CA ILE A 298 -1.12 4.70 11.59
C ILE A 298 -1.89 3.54 12.20
N SER A 299 -3.19 3.53 12.03
CA SER A 299 -4.03 2.36 12.27
C SER A 299 -4.51 1.79 10.95
N PHE A 300 -4.46 0.48 10.81
CA PHE A 300 -4.87 -0.22 9.60
C PHE A 300 -5.68 -1.45 9.97
N ASP A 301 -6.86 -1.55 9.39
CA ASP A 301 -7.78 -2.66 9.54
C ASP A 301 -8.06 -3.28 8.17
N LEU A 302 -7.79 -4.57 8.02
CA LEU A 302 -8.09 -5.36 6.84
C LEU A 302 -9.08 -6.45 7.20
N LYS A 303 -10.07 -6.64 6.34
CA LYS A 303 -11.09 -7.67 6.53
C LYS A 303 -11.42 -8.33 5.20
N ARG A 304 -11.45 -9.66 5.21
CA ARG A 304 -12.07 -10.44 4.14
C ARG A 304 -13.58 -10.25 4.20
N ILE A 305 -14.19 -10.02 3.06
CA ILE A 305 -15.64 -9.89 2.92
C ILE A 305 -16.17 -10.99 2.04
N GLU A 306 -17.38 -11.43 2.31
CA GLU A 306 -18.08 -12.37 1.43
C GLU A 306 -18.40 -11.65 0.11
N SER A 307 -18.22 -12.36 -1.00
CA SER A 307 -18.55 -11.88 -2.35
C SER A 307 -20.05 -11.93 -2.60
#